data_c881a6bedd0746c5a5174dabbf51c596
#
_entry.id   c881a6bedd0746c5a5174dabbf51c596
#
_cell.length_a   1.000
_cell.length_b   1.000
_cell.length_c   1.000
_cell.angle_alpha   90.00
_cell.angle_beta   90.00
_cell.angle_gamma   90.00
#
_symmetry.space_group_name_H-M   'P 1'
#
loop_
_entity.id
_entity.type
_entity.pdbx_description
1 polymer ?
#
loop_
_entity_poly.entity_id
_entity_poly.type
_entity_poly.pdbx_seq_one_letter_code
_entity_poly.pdbx_strand_id
1 'polypeptide(L)'
;MKIKKMVALGTLLTMMLSLAGCGGSEDGGAAAAVDLPSIDSFELGTDYQDVTASIKVLTNRTDIVDTVYKGYAEEFMELYPNITVEYEAVTDYEQALNLRLPTGDWGDICYIPTSVAKREMSEYFSPLGDFTTLNEIYNFLADKNYGGIQYGIPNGGTAGGVIYNKRIWKEAGIDRLPATPDEFLDCLQKIKDNTKAIPLYTNFAAGWPMGAWDQYIGVTATGDPDFMLGNLPHTKDPFAKREDMSGPYAVYYVLYE
;
A
#
# COMPACT_ATOMS: atom_id res chain seq x y z
N MET A 1 0.48 49.18 -24.44
CA MET A 1 0.20 49.41 -23.01
C MET A 1 -1.15 48.84 -22.55
N LYS A 2 -1.73 47.81 -23.24
CA LYS A 2 -3.00 47.16 -22.85
C LYS A 2 -2.86 45.71 -22.41
N ILE A 3 -1.75 45.05 -22.69
CA ILE A 3 -1.56 43.60 -22.39
C ILE A 3 -1.12 43.38 -20.91
N LYS A 4 -0.42 44.34 -20.29
CA LYS A 4 -0.01 44.20 -18.87
C LYS A 4 -1.15 44.33 -17.84
N LYS A 5 -2.29 44.91 -18.22
CA LYS A 5 -3.44 45.04 -17.31
C LYS A 5 -4.37 43.81 -17.31
N MET A 6 -4.32 42.98 -18.35
CA MET A 6 -5.15 41.73 -18.40
C MET A 6 -4.49 40.57 -17.61
N VAL A 7 -3.16 40.54 -17.53
CA VAL A 7 -2.44 39.50 -16.75
C VAL A 7 -2.61 39.73 -15.26
N ALA A 8 -2.70 40.99 -14.81
CA ALA A 8 -2.92 41.30 -13.39
C ALA A 8 -4.34 40.98 -12.89
N LEU A 9 -5.33 40.95 -13.78
CA LEU A 9 -6.71 40.65 -13.41
C LEU A 9 -6.96 39.16 -13.35
N GLY A 10 -6.26 38.36 -14.16
CA GLY A 10 -6.32 36.91 -14.14
C GLY A 10 -5.71 36.28 -12.87
N THR A 11 -4.62 36.87 -12.38
CA THR A 11 -3.95 36.40 -11.14
C THR A 11 -4.71 36.79 -9.87
N LEU A 12 -5.52 37.82 -9.87
CA LEU A 12 -6.35 38.17 -8.71
C LEU A 12 -7.60 37.28 -8.60
N LEU A 13 -8.12 36.75 -9.70
CA LEU A 13 -9.29 35.90 -9.69
C LEU A 13 -8.96 34.46 -9.26
N THR A 14 -7.74 34.00 -9.51
CA THR A 14 -7.25 32.69 -9.04
C THR A 14 -6.90 32.68 -7.55
N MET A 15 -6.54 33.83 -6.97
CA MET A 15 -6.26 33.92 -5.52
C MET A 15 -7.53 34.07 -4.65
N MET A 16 -8.67 34.42 -5.22
CA MET A 16 -9.92 34.51 -4.43
C MET A 16 -10.71 33.20 -4.33
N LEU A 17 -10.35 32.15 -5.10
CA LEU A 17 -10.98 30.84 -4.96
C LEU A 17 -10.31 29.92 -3.91
N SER A 18 -9.16 30.34 -3.34
CA SER A 18 -8.43 29.54 -2.35
C SER A 18 -8.74 29.90 -0.87
N LEU A 19 -9.70 30.81 -0.61
CA LEU A 19 -10.03 31.27 0.76
C LEU A 19 -11.43 30.84 1.26
N ALA A 20 -12.11 29.94 0.58
CA ALA A 20 -13.44 29.47 0.97
C ALA A 20 -13.46 28.02 1.51
N GLY A 21 -12.41 27.63 2.22
CA GLY A 21 -12.32 26.28 2.76
C GLY A 21 -11.81 26.21 4.21
N CYS A 22 -12.36 26.99 5.11
CA CYS A 22 -12.18 26.77 6.55
C CYS A 22 -13.51 27.01 7.28
N GLY A 23 -14.27 25.97 7.46
CA GLY A 23 -15.49 25.98 8.27
C GLY A 23 -15.98 24.53 8.37
N GLY A 24 -15.73 23.88 9.53
CA GLY A 24 -16.05 22.49 9.75
C GLY A 24 -17.54 22.18 9.63
N SER A 25 -17.82 21.07 9.03
CA SER A 25 -18.97 20.20 9.32
C SER A 25 -18.62 18.82 8.75
N GLU A 26 -18.80 17.81 9.57
CA GLU A 26 -18.75 16.39 9.23
C GLU A 26 -19.87 16.09 8.22
N ASP A 27 -19.57 16.24 6.95
CA ASP A 27 -20.32 15.62 5.87
C ASP A 27 -19.29 15.16 4.85
N GLY A 28 -19.32 13.86 4.56
CA GLY A 28 -18.45 13.25 3.54
C GLY A 28 -18.65 13.91 2.19
N GLY A 29 -17.98 15.05 2.00
CA GLY A 29 -17.92 15.72 0.71
C GLY A 29 -17.25 14.79 -0.28
N ALA A 30 -18.00 14.36 -1.29
CA ALA A 30 -17.43 13.67 -2.45
C ALA A 30 -16.26 14.54 -2.95
N ALA A 31 -15.06 13.98 -2.93
CA ALA A 31 -13.90 14.62 -3.56
C ALA A 31 -14.31 14.95 -5.01
N ALA A 32 -14.00 16.15 -5.46
CA ALA A 32 -14.29 16.52 -6.84
C ALA A 32 -13.74 15.43 -7.75
N ALA A 33 -14.59 14.86 -8.59
CA ALA A 33 -14.20 13.83 -9.52
C ALA A 33 -12.99 14.35 -10.31
N VAL A 34 -11.86 13.68 -10.19
CA VAL A 34 -10.69 14.01 -11.00
C VAL A 34 -10.98 13.40 -12.37
N ASP A 35 -11.13 14.24 -13.36
CA ASP A 35 -11.36 13.84 -14.75
C ASP A 35 -10.03 13.36 -15.35
N LEU A 36 -9.57 12.21 -14.86
CA LEU A 36 -8.42 11.53 -15.45
C LEU A 36 -8.92 10.69 -16.65
N PRO A 37 -8.20 10.71 -17.76
CA PRO A 37 -8.54 9.84 -18.88
C PRO A 37 -8.51 8.37 -18.41
N SER A 38 -9.56 7.63 -18.78
CA SER A 38 -9.55 6.17 -18.56
C SER A 38 -8.39 5.55 -19.34
N ILE A 39 -7.76 4.53 -18.76
CA ILE A 39 -6.67 3.80 -19.43
C ILE A 39 -7.09 3.27 -20.81
N ASP A 40 -8.39 3.01 -21.01
CA ASP A 40 -8.94 2.55 -22.29
C ASP A 40 -9.25 3.71 -23.26
N SER A 41 -9.05 4.96 -22.83
CA SER A 41 -9.37 6.15 -23.62
C SER A 41 -8.20 6.71 -24.43
N PHE A 42 -7.02 6.11 -24.31
CA PHE A 42 -5.84 6.54 -25.08
C PHE A 42 -5.06 5.34 -25.64
N GLU A 43 -4.36 5.58 -26.74
CA GLU A 43 -3.50 4.60 -27.39
C GLU A 43 -2.04 4.82 -27.00
N LEU A 44 -1.47 3.84 -26.28
CA LEU A 44 -0.10 3.88 -25.81
C LEU A 44 0.89 4.04 -26.98
N GLY A 45 1.82 4.99 -26.87
CA GLY A 45 2.80 5.29 -27.89
C GLY A 45 2.24 6.12 -29.08
N THR A 46 1.00 6.52 -29.05
CA THR A 46 0.36 7.37 -30.09
C THR A 46 -0.14 8.67 -29.49
N ASP A 47 -0.94 8.59 -28.46
CA ASP A 47 -1.46 9.77 -27.78
C ASP A 47 -0.41 10.39 -26.85
N TYR A 48 -0.55 11.67 -26.53
CA TYR A 48 0.34 12.42 -25.62
C TYR A 48 1.81 12.54 -26.05
N GLN A 49 2.12 12.44 -27.35
CA GLN A 49 3.47 12.54 -27.89
C GLN A 49 4.12 13.92 -27.71
N ASP A 50 3.35 14.95 -27.47
CA ASP A 50 3.80 16.32 -27.22
C ASP A 50 4.13 16.59 -25.74
N VAL A 51 3.83 15.65 -24.86
CA VAL A 51 4.15 15.79 -23.42
C VAL A 51 5.65 15.70 -23.21
N THR A 52 6.19 16.65 -22.47
CA THR A 52 7.59 16.67 -22.03
C THR A 52 7.63 16.62 -20.53
N ALA A 53 8.32 15.63 -19.96
CA ALA A 53 8.42 15.45 -18.51
C ALA A 53 9.73 14.76 -18.11
N SER A 54 10.11 14.92 -16.85
CA SER A 54 11.11 14.08 -16.18
C SER A 54 10.43 13.43 -14.99
N ILE A 55 10.28 12.12 -15.03
CA ILE A 55 9.55 11.34 -14.01
C ILE A 55 10.55 10.58 -13.16
N LYS A 56 10.50 10.81 -11.85
CA LYS A 56 11.28 10.09 -10.85
C LYS A 56 10.39 9.07 -10.15
N VAL A 57 10.80 7.80 -10.22
CA VAL A 57 10.08 6.68 -9.60
C VAL A 57 10.88 6.15 -8.40
N LEU A 58 10.32 6.23 -7.22
CA LEU A 58 10.93 5.70 -6.00
C LEU A 58 10.51 4.25 -5.78
N THR A 59 11.47 3.34 -5.59
CA THR A 59 11.20 1.91 -5.44
C THR A 59 12.00 1.26 -4.31
N ASN A 60 11.48 0.17 -3.75
CA ASN A 60 12.19 -0.70 -2.81
C ASN A 60 12.96 -1.84 -3.50
N ARG A 61 12.86 -1.96 -4.83
CA ARG A 61 13.40 -3.09 -5.59
C ARG A 61 14.86 -2.85 -6.00
N THR A 62 15.73 -2.80 -4.99
CA THR A 62 17.19 -2.66 -5.19
C THR A 62 17.79 -3.83 -5.98
N ASP A 63 17.10 -4.97 -6.04
CA ASP A 63 17.52 -6.19 -6.72
C ASP A 63 17.34 -6.15 -8.25
N ILE A 64 16.40 -5.36 -8.77
CA ILE A 64 16.05 -5.34 -10.20
C ILE A 64 16.04 -3.94 -10.82
N VAL A 65 16.36 -2.90 -10.06
CA VAL A 65 16.31 -1.51 -10.54
C VAL A 65 17.22 -1.28 -11.74
N ASP A 66 18.44 -1.80 -11.69
CA ASP A 66 19.45 -1.62 -12.76
C ASP A 66 19.26 -2.59 -13.94
N THR A 67 18.27 -3.46 -13.88
CA THR A 67 18.02 -4.49 -14.91
C THR A 67 16.60 -4.38 -15.44
N VAL A 68 15.64 -4.97 -14.76
CA VAL A 68 14.24 -5.04 -15.23
C VAL A 68 13.59 -3.65 -15.29
N TYR A 69 13.72 -2.84 -14.25
CA TYR A 69 13.09 -1.52 -14.23
C TYR A 69 13.76 -0.54 -15.18
N LYS A 70 15.07 -0.64 -15.32
CA LYS A 70 15.79 0.12 -16.36
C LYS A 70 15.27 -0.24 -17.75
N GLY A 71 15.06 -1.53 -18.04
CA GLY A 71 14.46 -1.99 -19.29
C GLY A 71 13.06 -1.40 -19.53
N TYR A 72 12.21 -1.41 -18.51
CA TYR A 72 10.88 -0.80 -18.62
C TYR A 72 10.93 0.72 -18.88
N ALA A 73 11.87 1.44 -18.23
CA ALA A 73 12.08 2.85 -18.52
C ALA A 73 12.53 3.10 -19.97
N GLU A 74 13.48 2.29 -20.45
CA GLU A 74 13.98 2.38 -21.83
C GLU A 74 12.85 2.12 -22.84
N GLU A 75 12.04 1.06 -22.67
CA GLU A 75 10.89 0.75 -23.52
C GLU A 75 9.86 1.89 -23.51
N PHE A 76 9.57 2.47 -22.35
CA PHE A 76 8.65 3.60 -22.23
C PHE A 76 9.19 4.86 -22.94
N MET A 77 10.47 5.17 -22.77
CA MET A 77 11.12 6.32 -23.41
C MET A 77 11.27 6.15 -24.93
N GLU A 78 11.32 4.92 -25.45
CA GLU A 78 11.21 4.67 -26.89
C GLU A 78 9.85 5.07 -27.46
N LEU A 79 8.77 4.83 -26.68
CA LEU A 79 7.42 5.24 -27.07
C LEU A 79 7.17 6.76 -26.87
N TYR A 80 7.80 7.35 -25.84
CA TYR A 80 7.67 8.77 -25.49
C TYR A 80 9.04 9.46 -25.34
N PRO A 81 9.67 9.82 -26.45
CA PRO A 81 11.06 10.32 -26.45
C PRO A 81 11.24 11.69 -25.77
N ASN A 82 10.16 12.40 -25.50
CA ASN A 82 10.17 13.67 -24.77
C ASN A 82 10.02 13.50 -23.24
N ILE A 83 9.83 12.27 -22.77
CA ILE A 83 9.70 11.94 -21.35
C ILE A 83 10.93 11.16 -20.91
N THR A 84 11.57 11.58 -19.81
CA THR A 84 12.61 10.81 -19.15
C THR A 84 12.06 10.12 -17.90
N VAL A 85 12.44 8.87 -17.68
CA VAL A 85 12.06 8.09 -16.49
C VAL A 85 13.32 7.64 -15.76
N GLU A 86 13.42 8.00 -14.50
CA GLU A 86 14.52 7.61 -13.62
C GLU A 86 13.99 6.88 -12.38
N TYR A 87 14.59 5.73 -12.09
CA TYR A 87 14.30 4.97 -10.88
C TYR A 87 15.33 5.25 -9.78
N GLU A 88 14.85 5.56 -8.59
CA GLU A 88 15.65 5.61 -7.37
C GLU A 88 15.27 4.42 -6.47
N ALA A 89 16.23 3.50 -6.23
CA ALA A 89 16.03 2.39 -5.31
C ALA A 89 16.49 2.76 -3.90
N VAL A 90 15.64 2.53 -2.91
CA VAL A 90 15.88 2.90 -1.51
C VAL A 90 15.84 1.67 -0.62
N THR A 91 16.91 1.48 0.15
CA THR A 91 16.94 0.50 1.26
C THR A 91 16.15 1.07 2.45
N ASP A 92 15.55 0.19 3.26
CA ASP A 92 14.67 0.59 4.38
C ASP A 92 13.53 1.54 3.93
N TYR A 93 12.93 1.18 2.83
CA TYR A 93 11.99 1.98 2.04
C TYR A 93 10.88 2.64 2.86
N GLU A 94 10.18 1.87 3.71
CA GLU A 94 9.08 2.36 4.54
C GLU A 94 9.54 3.52 5.44
N GLN A 95 10.69 3.39 6.10
CA GLN A 95 11.23 4.44 6.97
C GLN A 95 11.67 5.66 6.16
N ALA A 96 12.37 5.43 5.06
CA ALA A 96 12.86 6.51 4.20
C ALA A 96 11.71 7.32 3.61
N LEU A 97 10.66 6.63 3.11
CA LEU A 97 9.53 7.31 2.51
C LEU A 97 8.68 8.05 3.55
N ASN A 98 8.45 7.48 4.73
CA ASN A 98 7.75 8.16 5.82
C ASN A 98 8.42 9.49 6.24
N LEU A 99 9.75 9.59 6.13
CA LEU A 99 10.47 10.84 6.38
C LEU A 99 10.36 11.83 5.21
N ARG A 100 10.21 11.34 3.97
CA ARG A 100 10.13 12.17 2.77
C ARG A 100 8.71 12.66 2.45
N LEU A 101 7.67 11.90 2.81
CA LEU A 101 6.27 12.27 2.53
C LEU A 101 5.91 13.69 2.99
N PRO A 102 6.18 14.10 4.24
CA PRO A 102 5.83 15.44 4.71
C PRO A 102 6.60 16.57 4.02
N THR A 103 7.75 16.27 3.41
CA THR A 103 8.60 17.26 2.73
C THR A 103 8.34 17.32 1.22
N GLY A 104 7.60 16.36 0.67
CA GLY A 104 7.38 16.23 -0.77
C GLY A 104 8.61 15.75 -1.57
N ASP A 105 9.71 15.38 -0.90
CA ASP A 105 10.96 14.93 -1.55
C ASP A 105 10.96 13.41 -1.81
N TRP A 106 9.98 12.94 -2.55
CA TRP A 106 9.84 11.51 -2.86
C TRP A 106 9.63 11.18 -4.34
N GLY A 107 9.78 12.18 -5.23
CA GLY A 107 9.62 12.03 -6.67
C GLY A 107 8.16 12.14 -7.13
N ASP A 108 7.86 11.55 -8.27
CA ASP A 108 6.55 11.66 -8.93
C ASP A 108 5.71 10.40 -8.74
N ILE A 109 6.36 9.23 -8.65
CA ILE A 109 5.73 7.92 -8.48
C ILE A 109 6.46 7.15 -7.37
N CYS A 110 5.70 6.51 -6.48
CA CYS A 110 6.26 5.68 -5.42
C CYS A 110 5.33 4.51 -5.05
N TYR A 111 5.86 3.51 -4.34
CA TYR A 111 5.03 2.55 -3.64
C TYR A 111 4.48 3.20 -2.37
N ILE A 112 3.16 3.29 -2.26
CA ILE A 112 2.52 3.86 -1.07
C ILE A 112 2.85 2.99 0.15
N PRO A 113 3.48 3.54 1.20
CA PRO A 113 3.82 2.80 2.42
C PRO A 113 2.61 2.16 3.07
N THR A 114 2.83 1.03 3.72
CA THR A 114 1.77 0.33 4.48
C THR A 114 1.33 1.11 5.71
N SER A 115 2.20 1.98 6.23
CA SER A 115 1.96 2.84 7.38
C SER A 115 1.05 4.05 7.09
N VAL A 116 0.85 4.42 5.82
CA VAL A 116 -0.04 5.53 5.46
C VAL A 116 -1.49 5.11 5.66
N ALA A 117 -2.17 5.78 6.60
CA ALA A 117 -3.57 5.51 6.86
C ALA A 117 -4.43 5.92 5.65
N LYS A 118 -5.52 5.18 5.40
CA LYS A 118 -6.39 5.45 4.23
C LYS A 118 -6.87 6.90 4.16
N ARG A 119 -7.24 7.50 5.30
CA ARG A 119 -7.70 8.90 5.38
C ARG A 119 -6.62 9.94 5.01
N GLU A 120 -5.34 9.55 5.10
CA GLU A 120 -4.19 10.42 4.83
C GLU A 120 -3.74 10.37 3.37
N MET A 121 -4.28 9.43 2.58
CA MET A 121 -3.85 9.25 1.18
C MET A 121 -4.05 10.51 0.35
N SER A 122 -5.15 11.25 0.54
CA SER A 122 -5.41 12.50 -0.17
C SER A 122 -4.47 13.66 0.19
N GLU A 123 -3.71 13.54 1.28
CA GLU A 123 -2.74 14.54 1.69
C GLU A 123 -1.43 14.43 0.87
N TYR A 124 -1.10 13.23 0.42
CA TYR A 124 0.18 12.93 -0.22
C TYR A 124 0.05 12.52 -1.69
N PHE A 125 -1.04 11.88 -2.08
CA PHE A 125 -1.19 11.24 -3.39
C PHE A 125 -2.33 11.83 -4.18
N SER A 126 -2.11 11.97 -5.48
CA SER A 126 -3.16 12.38 -6.41
C SER A 126 -4.20 11.26 -6.58
N PRO A 127 -5.49 11.59 -6.66
CA PRO A 127 -6.52 10.62 -7.01
C PRO A 127 -6.29 10.06 -8.42
N LEU A 128 -6.48 8.76 -8.58
CA LEU A 128 -6.31 8.06 -9.86
C LEU A 128 -7.66 7.78 -10.56
N GLY A 129 -8.76 7.94 -9.84
CA GLY A 129 -10.10 7.74 -10.37
C GLY A 129 -11.06 7.12 -9.37
N ASP A 130 -12.27 6.81 -9.84
CA ASP A 130 -13.29 6.13 -9.05
C ASP A 130 -12.92 4.67 -8.82
N PHE A 131 -13.02 4.23 -7.56
CA PHE A 131 -12.66 2.86 -7.16
C PHE A 131 -13.48 1.81 -7.89
N THR A 132 -14.80 2.02 -8.05
CA THR A 132 -15.69 1.02 -8.66
C THR A 132 -15.32 0.79 -10.11
N THR A 133 -15.09 1.87 -10.84
CA THR A 133 -14.69 1.82 -12.25
C THR A 133 -13.33 1.14 -12.44
N LEU A 134 -12.33 1.51 -11.61
CA LEU A 134 -11.00 0.93 -11.70
C LEU A 134 -10.96 -0.54 -11.25
N ASN A 135 -11.84 -0.94 -10.33
CA ASN A 135 -11.93 -2.33 -9.86
C ASN A 135 -12.52 -3.30 -10.89
N GLU A 136 -13.13 -2.79 -11.97
CA GLU A 136 -13.51 -3.61 -13.13
C GLU A 136 -12.29 -3.97 -14.01
N ILE A 137 -11.24 -3.15 -13.97
CA ILE A 137 -10.05 -3.27 -14.81
C ILE A 137 -8.90 -3.93 -14.04
N TYR A 138 -8.69 -3.53 -12.79
CA TYR A 138 -7.56 -3.96 -11.97
C TYR A 138 -7.99 -4.87 -10.83
N ASN A 139 -7.19 -5.88 -10.51
CA ASN A 139 -7.36 -6.71 -9.31
C ASN A 139 -6.62 -6.09 -8.10
N PHE A 140 -7.04 -6.43 -6.88
CA PHE A 140 -6.36 -6.07 -5.62
C PHE A 140 -6.33 -4.57 -5.29
N LEU A 141 -7.31 -3.80 -5.74
CA LEU A 141 -7.37 -2.35 -5.49
C LEU A 141 -7.78 -1.96 -4.06
N ALA A 142 -8.40 -2.87 -3.30
CA ALA A 142 -9.07 -2.55 -2.03
C ALA A 142 -8.18 -1.87 -0.98
N ASP A 143 -6.86 -2.05 -1.04
CA ASP A 143 -5.94 -1.52 -0.02
C ASP A 143 -5.72 0.00 -0.12
N LYS A 144 -5.65 0.55 -1.34
CA LYS A 144 -5.28 1.95 -1.57
C LYS A 144 -6.43 2.83 -2.07
N ASN A 145 -7.63 2.61 -1.51
CA ASN A 145 -8.79 3.48 -1.75
C ASN A 145 -9.27 4.14 -0.44
N TYR A 146 -9.87 5.31 -0.58
CA TYR A 146 -10.54 6.02 0.52
C TYR A 146 -11.68 6.86 -0.03
N GLY A 147 -12.87 6.76 0.62
CA GLY A 147 -14.06 7.51 0.20
C GLY A 147 -14.53 7.25 -1.24
N GLY A 148 -14.29 6.06 -1.78
CA GLY A 148 -14.60 5.71 -3.18
C GLY A 148 -13.56 6.17 -4.20
N ILE A 149 -12.48 6.81 -3.77
CA ILE A 149 -11.39 7.29 -4.62
C ILE A 149 -10.20 6.34 -4.52
N GLN A 150 -9.63 5.96 -5.64
CA GLN A 150 -8.41 5.15 -5.73
C GLN A 150 -7.17 6.05 -5.80
N TYR A 151 -6.16 5.75 -4.98
CA TYR A 151 -4.90 6.51 -4.90
C TYR A 151 -3.67 5.71 -5.34
N GLY A 152 -3.78 4.41 -5.47
CA GLY A 152 -2.68 3.57 -5.91
C GLY A 152 -3.15 2.37 -6.73
N ILE A 153 -2.38 2.00 -7.76
CA ILE A 153 -2.62 0.81 -8.57
C ILE A 153 -1.62 -0.26 -8.15
N PRO A 154 -2.06 -1.50 -7.88
CA PRO A 154 -1.15 -2.58 -7.51
C PRO A 154 -0.28 -2.99 -8.70
N ASN A 155 1.00 -3.16 -8.45
CA ASN A 155 1.94 -3.71 -9.44
C ASN A 155 2.04 -5.23 -9.38
N GLY A 156 1.33 -5.86 -8.46
CA GLY A 156 1.29 -7.31 -8.27
C GLY A 156 0.53 -7.70 -7.02
N GLY A 157 0.34 -8.99 -6.84
CA GLY A 157 -0.24 -9.59 -5.64
C GLY A 157 0.74 -10.52 -4.94
N THR A 158 0.65 -10.60 -3.61
CA THR A 158 1.44 -11.51 -2.79
C THR A 158 0.52 -12.41 -1.98
N ALA A 159 0.79 -13.71 -1.97
CA ALA A 159 0.14 -14.62 -1.04
C ALA A 159 1.01 -14.76 0.22
N GLY A 160 0.44 -14.41 1.37
CA GLY A 160 1.07 -14.60 2.67
C GLY A 160 0.81 -16.01 3.21
N GLY A 161 1.74 -16.53 4.02
CA GLY A 161 1.58 -17.81 4.68
C GLY A 161 2.80 -18.22 5.50
N VAL A 162 2.64 -19.30 6.25
CA VAL A 162 3.73 -19.89 7.04
C VAL A 162 4.50 -20.88 6.19
N ILE A 163 5.79 -20.64 5.99
CA ILE A 163 6.69 -21.61 5.37
C ILE A 163 7.22 -22.55 6.46
N TYR A 164 7.09 -23.84 6.26
CA TYR A 164 7.55 -24.83 7.22
C TYR A 164 8.54 -25.82 6.62
N ASN A 165 9.48 -26.28 7.46
CA ASN A 165 10.47 -27.28 7.09
C ASN A 165 9.86 -28.69 7.29
N LYS A 166 9.52 -29.36 6.18
CA LYS A 166 8.91 -30.71 6.20
C LYS A 166 9.72 -31.74 6.97
N ARG A 167 11.06 -31.66 6.93
CA ARG A 167 11.94 -32.61 7.66
C ARG A 167 11.84 -32.40 9.17
N ILE A 168 11.89 -31.15 9.64
CA ILE A 168 11.73 -30.81 11.07
C ILE A 168 10.34 -31.22 11.56
N TRP A 169 9.29 -30.96 10.79
CA TRP A 169 7.91 -31.36 11.14
C TRP A 169 7.78 -32.87 11.31
N LYS A 170 8.34 -33.63 10.38
CA LYS A 170 8.36 -35.11 10.47
C LYS A 170 9.16 -35.60 11.68
N GLU A 171 10.33 -35.00 11.96
CA GLU A 171 11.16 -35.30 13.13
C GLU A 171 10.41 -35.01 14.44
N ALA A 172 9.61 -33.95 14.48
CA ALA A 172 8.77 -33.59 15.61
C ALA A 172 7.49 -34.46 15.76
N GLY A 173 7.21 -35.37 14.82
CA GLY A 173 6.02 -36.20 14.84
C GLY A 173 4.75 -35.46 14.42
N ILE A 174 4.91 -34.42 13.57
CA ILE A 174 3.77 -33.67 13.01
C ILE A 174 3.50 -34.21 11.61
N ASP A 175 2.32 -34.81 11.42
CA ASP A 175 1.91 -35.53 10.22
C ASP A 175 0.84 -34.80 9.42
N ARG A 176 0.17 -33.77 9.99
CA ARG A 176 -0.83 -32.92 9.32
C ARG A 176 -0.61 -31.46 9.63
N LEU A 177 -1.13 -30.57 8.76
CA LEU A 177 -1.14 -29.14 8.99
C LEU A 177 -2.16 -28.78 10.09
N PRO A 178 -1.86 -27.81 10.97
CA PRO A 178 -2.80 -27.30 11.94
C PRO A 178 -3.96 -26.59 11.25
N ALA A 179 -5.16 -26.75 11.77
CA ALA A 179 -6.37 -26.08 11.28
C ALA A 179 -6.80 -24.92 12.19
N THR A 180 -6.25 -24.84 13.40
CA THR A 180 -6.56 -23.80 14.37
C THR A 180 -5.28 -23.18 14.96
N PRO A 181 -5.35 -21.99 15.58
CA PRO A 181 -4.23 -21.40 16.30
C PRO A 181 -3.70 -22.33 17.40
N ASP A 182 -4.56 -22.97 18.18
CA ASP A 182 -4.14 -23.91 19.24
C ASP A 182 -3.36 -25.08 18.66
N GLU A 183 -3.84 -25.70 17.60
CA GLU A 183 -3.12 -26.78 16.90
C GLU A 183 -1.76 -26.31 16.36
N PHE A 184 -1.67 -25.04 15.93
CA PHE A 184 -0.38 -24.46 15.50
C PHE A 184 0.57 -24.35 16.66
N LEU A 185 0.14 -23.83 17.82
CA LEU A 185 0.96 -23.77 19.04
C LEU A 185 1.40 -25.16 19.50
N ASP A 186 0.52 -26.16 19.45
CA ASP A 186 0.87 -27.55 19.72
C ASP A 186 1.95 -28.09 18.79
N CYS A 187 1.91 -27.73 17.50
CA CYS A 187 2.96 -28.05 16.55
C CYS A 187 4.30 -27.40 16.93
N LEU A 188 4.29 -26.13 17.32
CA LEU A 188 5.50 -25.43 17.78
C LEU A 188 6.07 -26.07 19.05
N GLN A 189 5.22 -26.45 20.00
CA GLN A 189 5.64 -27.14 21.21
C GLN A 189 6.27 -28.50 20.89
N LYS A 190 5.69 -29.30 20.00
CA LYS A 190 6.28 -30.57 19.55
C LYS A 190 7.65 -30.39 18.91
N ILE A 191 7.84 -29.33 18.09
CA ILE A 191 9.16 -29.03 17.52
C ILE A 191 10.16 -28.71 18.61
N LYS A 192 9.78 -27.91 19.60
CA LYS A 192 10.62 -27.52 20.73
C LYS A 192 11.05 -28.74 21.58
N ASP A 193 10.13 -29.66 21.82
CA ASP A 193 10.37 -30.81 22.71
C ASP A 193 11.13 -31.94 22.02
N ASN A 194 10.91 -32.16 20.73
CA ASN A 194 11.39 -33.33 20.00
C ASN A 194 12.56 -33.05 19.03
N THR A 195 12.92 -31.78 18.84
CA THR A 195 13.99 -31.41 17.90
C THR A 195 14.95 -30.37 18.55
N LYS A 196 16.06 -30.06 17.85
CA LYS A 196 16.96 -28.97 18.22
C LYS A 196 16.64 -27.66 17.45
N ALA A 197 15.58 -27.65 16.64
CA ALA A 197 15.21 -26.49 15.86
C ALA A 197 14.50 -25.44 16.71
N ILE A 198 14.66 -24.18 16.34
CA ILE A 198 13.82 -23.08 16.84
C ILE A 198 12.44 -23.25 16.19
N PRO A 199 11.36 -23.37 16.98
CA PRO A 199 10.04 -23.71 16.46
C PRO A 199 9.48 -22.68 15.47
N LEU A 200 9.64 -21.39 15.77
CA LEU A 200 9.13 -20.29 14.97
C LEU A 200 10.22 -19.23 14.79
N TYR A 201 10.34 -18.73 13.57
CA TYR A 201 11.16 -17.57 13.24
C TYR A 201 10.27 -16.44 12.75
N THR A 202 10.41 -15.27 13.36
CA THR A 202 9.80 -14.02 12.92
C THR A 202 10.91 -12.99 12.73
N ASN A 203 10.75 -12.09 11.76
CA ASN A 203 11.71 -11.02 11.50
C ASN A 203 11.55 -9.85 12.49
N PHE A 204 11.41 -10.16 13.77
CA PHE A 204 11.08 -9.18 14.82
C PHE A 204 12.03 -7.99 14.84
N ALA A 205 13.33 -8.22 14.68
CA ALA A 205 14.34 -7.16 14.72
C ALA A 205 14.19 -6.13 13.57
N ALA A 206 13.67 -6.54 12.43
CA ALA A 206 13.43 -5.64 11.30
C ALA A 206 12.16 -4.78 11.48
N GLY A 207 11.24 -5.17 12.36
CA GLY A 207 10.01 -4.44 12.69
C GLY A 207 8.90 -4.55 11.64
N TRP A 208 9.15 -4.12 10.42
CA TRP A 208 8.13 -4.08 9.35
C TRP A 208 7.42 -5.43 9.06
N PRO A 209 8.07 -6.61 9.16
CA PRO A 209 7.36 -7.87 8.93
C PRO A 209 6.28 -8.16 9.95
N MET A 210 6.41 -7.62 11.16
CA MET A 210 5.37 -7.77 12.19
C MET A 210 4.08 -7.06 11.78
N GLY A 211 4.18 -5.83 11.25
CA GLY A 211 3.02 -5.13 10.70
C GLY A 211 2.37 -5.86 9.52
N ALA A 212 3.17 -6.51 8.66
CA ALA A 212 2.65 -7.33 7.58
C ALA A 212 1.90 -8.58 8.12
N TRP A 213 2.41 -9.23 9.15
CA TRP A 213 1.72 -10.33 9.83
C TRP A 213 0.39 -9.88 10.40
N ASP A 214 0.36 -8.77 11.14
CA ASP A 214 -0.85 -8.21 11.73
C ASP A 214 -1.92 -7.94 10.65
N GLN A 215 -1.56 -7.37 9.52
CA GLN A 215 -2.47 -7.12 8.41
C GLN A 215 -3.07 -8.42 7.85
N TYR A 216 -2.25 -9.40 7.51
CA TYR A 216 -2.72 -10.67 6.95
C TYR A 216 -3.61 -11.45 7.92
N ILE A 217 -3.21 -11.54 9.17
CA ILE A 217 -3.97 -12.28 10.17
C ILE A 217 -5.25 -11.51 10.52
N GLY A 218 -5.18 -10.20 10.64
CA GLY A 218 -6.35 -9.35 10.91
C GLY A 218 -7.43 -9.50 9.84
N VAL A 219 -7.05 -9.42 8.57
CA VAL A 219 -7.98 -9.64 7.44
C VAL A 219 -8.52 -11.07 7.45
N THR A 220 -7.66 -12.07 7.65
CA THR A 220 -8.08 -13.48 7.69
C THR A 220 -9.03 -13.77 8.84
N ALA A 221 -8.76 -13.21 10.03
CA ALA A 221 -9.56 -13.43 11.22
C ALA A 221 -10.93 -12.72 11.17
N THR A 222 -11.02 -11.59 10.47
CA THR A 222 -12.23 -10.77 10.40
C THR A 222 -13.01 -10.92 9.10
N GLY A 223 -12.35 -11.33 8.03
CA GLY A 223 -12.89 -11.31 6.65
C GLY A 223 -13.05 -9.91 6.08
N ASP A 224 -12.50 -8.89 6.75
CA ASP A 224 -12.64 -7.48 6.38
C ASP A 224 -11.28 -6.93 5.91
N PRO A 225 -11.10 -6.62 4.62
CA PRO A 225 -9.85 -6.08 4.10
C PRO A 225 -9.50 -4.70 4.67
N ASP A 226 -10.47 -3.96 5.17
CA ASP A 226 -10.28 -2.64 5.75
C ASP A 226 -10.08 -2.68 7.27
N PHE A 227 -10.12 -3.85 7.88
CA PHE A 227 -10.11 -3.98 9.33
C PHE A 227 -8.92 -3.29 9.99
N MET A 228 -7.69 -3.60 9.57
CA MET A 228 -6.48 -3.13 10.27
C MET A 228 -6.27 -1.62 10.17
N LEU A 229 -6.46 -1.04 9.00
CA LEU A 229 -6.20 0.38 8.76
C LEU A 229 -7.44 1.27 8.83
N GLY A 230 -8.63 0.70 8.68
CA GLY A 230 -9.90 1.41 8.70
C GLY A 230 -10.67 1.22 10.01
N ASN A 231 -10.97 -0.02 10.40
CA ASN A 231 -11.91 -0.30 11.49
C ASN A 231 -11.24 -0.51 12.86
N LEU A 232 -10.04 -1.10 12.91
CA LEU A 232 -9.34 -1.35 14.17
C LEU A 232 -9.14 -0.09 15.04
N PRO A 233 -8.75 1.08 14.50
CA PRO A 233 -8.58 2.31 15.29
C PRO A 233 -9.85 2.79 15.96
N HIS A 234 -11.02 2.37 15.50
CA HIS A 234 -12.33 2.74 16.03
C HIS A 234 -12.99 1.61 16.81
N THR A 235 -12.36 0.45 16.91
CA THR A 235 -12.90 -0.70 17.64
C THR A 235 -12.59 -0.58 19.12
N LYS A 236 -13.63 -0.67 19.96
CA LYS A 236 -13.47 -0.67 21.42
C LYS A 236 -12.91 -2.05 21.85
N ASP A 237 -11.86 -2.02 22.66
CA ASP A 237 -11.20 -3.23 23.21
C ASP A 237 -10.86 -4.28 22.13
N PRO A 238 -10.10 -3.91 21.08
CA PRO A 238 -9.90 -4.78 19.90
C PRO A 238 -9.18 -6.09 20.23
N PHE A 239 -8.36 -6.10 21.28
CA PHE A 239 -7.58 -7.26 21.73
C PHE A 239 -8.22 -7.99 22.94
N ALA A 240 -9.48 -7.67 23.26
CA ALA A 240 -10.17 -8.40 24.30
C ALA A 240 -10.32 -9.88 23.93
N LYS A 241 -10.04 -10.75 24.92
CA LYS A 241 -10.11 -12.21 24.74
C LYS A 241 -11.51 -12.63 24.25
N ARG A 242 -11.52 -13.48 23.21
CA ARG A 242 -12.71 -14.07 22.62
C ARG A 242 -12.60 -15.58 22.63
N GLU A 243 -13.62 -16.25 23.15
CA GLU A 243 -13.65 -17.74 23.23
C GLU A 243 -13.64 -18.39 21.85
N ASP A 244 -14.19 -17.73 20.84
CA ASP A 244 -14.24 -18.18 19.45
C ASP A 244 -12.96 -17.90 18.65
N MET A 245 -11.94 -17.35 19.29
CA MET A 245 -10.67 -16.96 18.65
C MET A 245 -10.87 -16.05 17.43
N SER A 246 -11.92 -15.23 17.41
CA SER A 246 -12.24 -14.35 16.31
C SER A 246 -11.58 -12.99 16.44
N GLY A 247 -11.46 -12.30 15.31
CA GLY A 247 -10.98 -10.94 15.23
C GLY A 247 -9.51 -10.78 15.62
N PRO A 248 -9.09 -9.58 16.05
CA PRO A 248 -7.69 -9.27 16.39
C PRO A 248 -7.14 -10.09 17.54
N TYR A 249 -7.98 -10.64 18.39
CA TYR A 249 -7.53 -11.52 19.47
C TYR A 249 -6.79 -12.75 18.94
N ALA A 250 -7.23 -13.33 17.83
CA ALA A 250 -6.53 -14.47 17.22
C ALA A 250 -5.10 -14.11 16.79
N VAL A 251 -4.90 -12.88 16.28
CA VAL A 251 -3.57 -12.35 15.93
C VAL A 251 -2.72 -12.22 17.18
N TYR A 252 -3.25 -11.56 18.20
CA TYR A 252 -2.56 -11.34 19.46
C TYR A 252 -2.15 -12.68 20.09
N TYR A 253 -3.08 -13.63 20.18
CA TYR A 253 -2.86 -14.93 20.78
C TYR A 253 -1.73 -15.70 20.08
N VAL A 254 -1.73 -15.77 18.75
CA VAL A 254 -0.70 -16.51 17.99
C VAL A 254 0.68 -15.86 18.05
N LEU A 255 0.75 -14.53 18.15
CA LEU A 255 2.02 -13.82 18.10
C LEU A 255 2.65 -13.55 19.47
N TYR A 256 1.83 -13.46 20.54
CA TYR A 256 2.29 -12.94 21.83
C TYR A 256 1.99 -13.85 23.03
N GLU A 257 1.10 -14.85 22.90
CA GLU A 257 0.83 -15.88 23.92
C GLU A 257 1.59 -17.18 23.64
#